data_b4393020c3ccb4b23a1bf900a9f91b91
#
_entry.id   b4393020c3ccb4b23a1bf900a9f91b91
#
_cell.length_a   1.000
_cell.length_b   1.000
_cell.length_c   1.000
_cell.angle_alpha   90.00
_cell.angle_beta   90.00
_cell.angle_gamma   90.00
#
_symmetry.space_group_name_H-M   'P 1'
#
loop_
_entity.id
_entity.type
_entity.pdbx_description
1 polymer ?
#
loop_
_entity_poly.entity_id
_entity_poly.type
_entity_poly.pdbx_seq_one_letter_code
_entity_poly.pdbx_strand_id
1 'polypeptide(L)'
;MKIILALLIFSAIILFHELGHFLLAKKNKIVVTEFSLGMGPRLLSTEKNGTRYSLKLLPLGGSCAMLGEDMEDESKGTFNGAPVWGRIATVAAGPVFNFILAFVFAVLIVTLVGYDPAEVTQVESSSTVAEAGLQEGDIIKEYQGYHIDLARDLYLYMYLNNPQEDETIHMTVERDGKDVELAFKPDVQVRYLLGFNRKSTDSLEVASLIPGMGLSETGVEPGDVITSINGTRLESSDDYTAYLAEHPLTSEPVTITYERDGLEYNAEVTPSESRTAVLDFSYNLAYTKTQGFEVLKYGTLEVKYMIRSTLLSLKELLTGGLGVKDLSGPVGVVDAIGSTYEASKSEGMLTIWVNMLYMAALLSANLGVMNLLPLPALDGGRLVFLIIEAIRRKPVNRQIEGMVHFAGLMVLMLLMVVVMYNDILKIF
;
A
#
# COMPACT_ATOMS: atom_id res chain seq x y z
N MET A 1 -4.87 23.70 0.05
CA MET A 1 -3.58 23.18 0.57
C MET A 1 -3.29 21.78 0.06
N LYS A 2 -4.23 20.80 0.22
CA LYS A 2 -4.09 19.38 -0.18
C LYS A 2 -3.54 19.19 -1.61
N ILE A 3 -4.17 19.82 -2.62
CA ILE A 3 -3.78 19.69 -4.04
C ILE A 3 -2.37 20.23 -4.30
N ILE A 4 -2.01 21.36 -3.71
CA ILE A 4 -0.67 21.97 -3.91
C ILE A 4 0.40 21.04 -3.35
N LEU A 5 0.19 20.46 -2.17
CA LEU A 5 1.12 19.55 -1.54
C LEU A 5 1.31 18.28 -2.38
N ALA A 6 0.20 17.69 -2.84
CA ALA A 6 0.24 16.53 -3.71
C ALA A 6 0.99 16.83 -5.02
N LEU A 7 0.72 17.97 -5.66
CA LEU A 7 1.42 18.40 -6.87
C LEU A 7 2.93 18.57 -6.65
N LEU A 8 3.34 19.12 -5.50
CA LEU A 8 4.76 19.27 -5.16
C LEU A 8 5.43 17.91 -4.99
N ILE A 9 4.79 16.97 -4.27
CA ILE A 9 5.31 15.62 -4.07
C ILE A 9 5.43 14.90 -5.42
N PHE A 10 4.38 14.87 -6.23
CA PHE A 10 4.40 14.23 -7.54
C PHE A 10 5.44 14.86 -8.48
N SER A 11 5.52 16.20 -8.52
CA SER A 11 6.50 16.89 -9.36
C SER A 11 7.92 16.53 -8.97
N ALA A 12 8.23 16.44 -7.67
CA ALA A 12 9.54 16.03 -7.19
C ALA A 12 9.87 14.60 -7.60
N ILE A 13 8.96 13.66 -7.39
CA ILE A 13 9.15 12.23 -7.71
C ILE A 13 9.39 12.05 -9.22
N ILE A 14 8.56 12.68 -10.05
CA ILE A 14 8.67 12.56 -11.51
C ILE A 14 9.95 13.24 -12.01
N LEU A 15 10.31 14.41 -11.47
CA LEU A 15 11.54 15.09 -11.82
C LEU A 15 12.78 14.20 -11.55
N PHE A 16 12.81 13.53 -10.41
CA PHE A 16 13.91 12.60 -10.07
C PHE A 16 13.92 11.37 -10.97
N HIS A 17 12.78 10.83 -11.33
CA HIS A 17 12.65 9.76 -12.32
C HIS A 17 13.26 10.15 -13.67
N GLU A 18 12.80 11.27 -14.24
CA GLU A 18 13.31 11.79 -15.52
C GLU A 18 14.79 12.17 -15.44
N LEU A 19 15.26 12.64 -14.28
CA LEU A 19 16.67 12.93 -14.05
C LEU A 19 17.53 11.67 -14.16
N GLY A 20 17.02 10.50 -13.72
CA GLY A 20 17.69 9.22 -13.90
C GLY A 20 17.96 8.93 -15.37
N HIS A 21 16.93 8.98 -16.21
CA HIS A 21 17.05 8.81 -17.67
C HIS A 21 18.01 9.82 -18.27
N PHE A 22 17.87 11.09 -17.91
CA PHE A 22 18.72 12.18 -18.42
C PHE A 22 20.20 11.94 -18.15
N LEU A 23 20.56 11.62 -16.90
CA LEU A 23 21.96 11.46 -16.51
C LEU A 23 22.61 10.26 -17.19
N LEU A 24 21.88 9.14 -17.26
CA LEU A 24 22.40 7.93 -17.90
C LEU A 24 22.42 8.05 -19.44
N ALA A 25 21.44 8.74 -20.06
CA ALA A 25 21.49 9.08 -21.49
C ALA A 25 22.75 9.88 -21.82
N LYS A 26 23.02 10.96 -21.08
CA LYS A 26 24.24 11.78 -21.26
C LYS A 26 25.53 10.97 -21.06
N LYS A 27 25.58 10.10 -20.02
CA LYS A 27 26.72 9.22 -19.76
C LYS A 27 26.98 8.25 -20.94
N ASN A 28 25.91 7.74 -21.55
CA ASN A 28 25.97 6.82 -22.67
C ASN A 28 26.06 7.55 -24.05
N LYS A 29 26.29 8.87 -24.03
CA LYS A 29 26.44 9.72 -25.24
C LYS A 29 25.18 9.76 -26.12
N ILE A 30 24.01 9.52 -25.53
CA ILE A 30 22.70 9.71 -26.15
C ILE A 30 22.35 11.19 -26.05
N VAL A 31 21.95 11.79 -27.18
CA VAL A 31 21.55 13.20 -27.24
C VAL A 31 20.15 13.33 -26.64
N VAL A 32 20.03 14.10 -25.56
CA VAL A 32 18.74 14.50 -25.00
C VAL A 32 18.33 15.82 -25.64
N THR A 33 17.24 15.79 -26.38
CA THR A 33 16.69 16.94 -27.10
C THR A 33 15.89 17.88 -26.18
N GLU A 34 15.09 17.30 -25.28
CA GLU A 34 14.32 18.06 -24.28
C GLU A 34 14.29 17.33 -22.95
N PHE A 35 14.48 18.10 -21.87
CA PHE A 35 14.22 17.68 -20.49
C PHE A 35 13.15 18.61 -19.92
N SER A 36 11.97 18.10 -19.59
CA SER A 36 10.86 18.95 -19.17
C SER A 36 10.23 18.50 -17.86
N LEU A 37 9.81 19.47 -17.07
CA LEU A 37 8.89 19.29 -15.95
C LEU A 37 7.48 19.71 -16.39
N GLY A 38 6.51 18.84 -16.18
CA GLY A 38 5.11 19.05 -16.54
C GLY A 38 4.79 18.61 -17.97
N MET A 39 3.52 18.73 -18.30
CA MET A 39 2.94 18.40 -19.61
C MET A 39 2.23 19.59 -20.25
N GLY A 40 1.94 19.51 -21.55
CA GLY A 40 1.21 20.53 -22.30
C GLY A 40 2.09 21.63 -22.86
N PRO A 41 1.55 22.85 -23.08
CA PRO A 41 2.29 24.00 -23.63
C PRO A 41 3.46 24.42 -22.74
N ARG A 42 4.56 24.84 -23.39
CA ARG A 42 5.74 25.39 -22.68
C ARG A 42 5.43 26.77 -22.12
N LEU A 43 5.67 26.94 -20.80
CA LEU A 43 5.61 28.24 -20.14
C LEU A 43 6.97 28.96 -20.23
N LEU A 44 8.03 28.21 -19.89
CA LEU A 44 9.41 28.70 -19.89
C LEU A 44 10.31 27.65 -20.53
N SER A 45 11.31 28.09 -21.28
CA SER A 45 12.34 27.16 -21.77
C SER A 45 13.67 27.88 -21.95
N THR A 46 14.76 27.13 -21.75
CA THR A 46 16.12 27.57 -22.03
C THR A 46 16.87 26.43 -22.71
N GLU A 47 17.85 26.77 -23.53
CA GLU A 47 18.67 25.75 -24.20
C GLU A 47 20.11 25.85 -23.67
N LYS A 48 20.67 24.71 -23.27
CA LYS A 48 22.05 24.63 -22.80
C LYS A 48 22.66 23.29 -23.21
N ASN A 49 23.84 23.34 -23.80
CA ASN A 49 24.60 22.15 -24.26
C ASN A 49 23.78 21.20 -25.14
N GLY A 50 22.98 21.77 -26.07
CA GLY A 50 22.16 21.02 -27.02
C GLY A 50 20.95 20.32 -26.38
N THR A 51 20.59 20.65 -25.15
CA THR A 51 19.37 20.18 -24.49
C THR A 51 18.48 21.35 -24.16
N ARG A 52 17.21 21.25 -24.54
CA ARG A 52 16.18 22.22 -24.14
C ARG A 52 15.63 21.81 -22.77
N TYR A 53 15.69 22.72 -21.80
CA TYR A 53 15.08 22.58 -20.47
C TYR A 53 13.76 23.35 -20.48
N SER A 54 12.64 22.69 -20.18
CA SER A 54 11.31 23.28 -20.29
C SER A 54 10.50 23.10 -19.02
N LEU A 55 9.76 24.16 -18.64
CA LEU A 55 8.66 24.09 -17.69
C LEU A 55 7.36 24.20 -18.47
N LYS A 56 6.47 23.22 -18.30
CA LYS A 56 5.20 23.12 -19.02
C LYS A 56 4.02 23.46 -18.10
N LEU A 57 2.86 23.76 -18.68
CA LEU A 57 1.71 24.34 -17.99
C LEU A 57 1.12 23.43 -16.90
N LEU A 58 0.95 22.14 -17.19
CA LEU A 58 0.39 21.19 -16.24
C LEU A 58 1.52 20.58 -15.42
N PRO A 59 1.56 20.79 -14.09
CA PRO A 59 2.62 20.25 -13.22
C PRO A 59 2.43 18.73 -12.95
N LEU A 60 1.91 18.02 -13.91
CA LEU A 60 1.71 16.58 -13.92
C LEU A 60 2.66 15.97 -14.95
N GLY A 61 3.53 15.06 -14.50
CA GLY A 61 4.45 14.39 -15.40
C GLY A 61 5.76 15.14 -15.65
N GLY A 62 6.55 14.58 -16.51
CA GLY A 62 7.83 15.07 -17.01
C GLY A 62 8.17 14.38 -18.31
N SER A 63 9.27 14.75 -18.94
CA SER A 63 9.79 13.99 -20.09
C SER A 63 11.28 14.23 -20.28
N CYS A 64 11.98 13.16 -20.61
CA CYS A 64 13.36 13.15 -21.08
C CYS A 64 13.37 12.64 -22.53
N ALA A 65 13.15 13.55 -23.50
CA ALA A 65 13.10 13.17 -24.92
C ALA A 65 14.50 12.92 -25.45
N MET A 66 14.75 11.71 -25.94
CA MET A 66 16.03 11.28 -26.51
C MET A 66 15.95 11.27 -28.04
N LEU A 67 17.04 11.63 -28.68
CA LEU A 67 17.12 11.66 -30.14
C LEU A 67 16.99 10.23 -30.70
N GLY A 68 16.12 10.02 -31.68
CA GLY A 68 15.95 8.73 -32.36
C GLY A 68 15.32 7.63 -31.51
N GLU A 69 14.68 7.95 -30.39
CA GLU A 69 14.08 6.99 -29.47
C GLU A 69 12.94 6.20 -30.10
N ASP A 70 12.07 6.89 -30.84
CA ASP A 70 10.90 6.30 -31.51
C ASP A 70 11.09 6.15 -33.02
N MET A 71 12.32 6.28 -33.52
CA MET A 71 12.65 6.23 -34.95
C MET A 71 13.61 5.05 -35.24
N GLU A 72 13.58 4.56 -36.48
CA GLU A 72 14.57 3.59 -36.99
C GLU A 72 15.89 4.29 -37.37
N ASP A 73 16.44 5.10 -36.44
CA ASP A 73 17.69 5.83 -36.64
C ASP A 73 18.75 5.29 -35.68
N GLU A 74 19.75 4.60 -36.25
CA GLU A 74 20.89 4.03 -35.55
C GLU A 74 22.14 4.91 -35.65
N SER A 75 21.99 6.17 -36.09
CA SER A 75 23.11 7.09 -36.22
C SER A 75 23.75 7.40 -34.85
N LYS A 76 24.98 7.87 -34.88
CA LYS A 76 25.71 8.19 -33.65
C LYS A 76 25.03 9.31 -32.86
N GLY A 77 24.77 9.06 -31.61
CA GLY A 77 24.10 9.99 -30.69
C GLY A 77 22.60 9.76 -30.56
N THR A 78 21.99 8.87 -31.37
CA THR A 78 20.61 8.46 -31.17
C THR A 78 20.50 7.40 -30.07
N PHE A 79 19.31 7.26 -29.50
CA PHE A 79 19.02 6.20 -28.51
C PHE A 79 19.27 4.82 -29.14
N ASN A 80 18.77 4.58 -30.35
CA ASN A 80 18.87 3.29 -31.03
C ASN A 80 20.30 3.01 -31.55
N GLY A 81 21.12 4.04 -31.82
CA GLY A 81 22.54 3.92 -32.17
C GLY A 81 23.47 3.66 -30.96
N ALA A 82 22.97 3.75 -29.74
CA ALA A 82 23.73 3.45 -28.54
C ALA A 82 23.83 1.93 -28.29
N PRO A 83 24.90 1.42 -27.67
CA PRO A 83 25.01 0.02 -27.27
C PRO A 83 23.83 -0.43 -26.40
N VAL A 84 23.35 -1.66 -26.61
CA VAL A 84 22.14 -2.19 -25.93
C VAL A 84 22.24 -2.06 -24.41
N TRP A 85 23.39 -2.31 -23.80
CA TRP A 85 23.61 -2.16 -22.34
C TRP A 85 23.52 -0.69 -21.90
N GLY A 86 23.94 0.25 -22.74
CA GLY A 86 23.77 1.69 -22.50
C GLY A 86 22.30 2.10 -22.52
N ARG A 87 21.51 1.52 -23.43
CA ARG A 87 20.07 1.74 -23.52
C ARG A 87 19.34 1.14 -22.30
N ILE A 88 19.68 -0.11 -21.94
CA ILE A 88 19.14 -0.77 -20.72
C ILE A 88 19.44 0.09 -19.48
N ALA A 89 20.70 0.52 -19.31
CA ALA A 89 21.08 1.37 -18.18
C ALA A 89 20.31 2.71 -18.17
N THR A 90 20.09 3.31 -19.35
CA THR A 90 19.35 4.56 -19.47
C THR A 90 17.88 4.41 -19.11
N VAL A 91 17.21 3.34 -19.58
CA VAL A 91 15.80 3.09 -19.25
C VAL A 91 15.62 2.67 -17.80
N ALA A 92 16.48 1.80 -17.26
CA ALA A 92 16.41 1.38 -15.86
C ALA A 92 16.70 2.51 -14.87
N ALA A 93 17.39 3.57 -15.30
CA ALA A 93 17.79 4.67 -14.42
C ALA A 93 16.61 5.45 -13.83
N GLY A 94 15.50 5.61 -14.57
CA GLY A 94 14.30 6.27 -14.05
C GLY A 94 13.80 5.60 -12.76
N PRO A 95 13.40 4.32 -12.81
CA PRO A 95 12.98 3.57 -11.63
C PRO A 95 14.03 3.51 -10.52
N VAL A 96 15.30 3.34 -10.85
CA VAL A 96 16.40 3.31 -9.86
C VAL A 96 16.51 4.64 -9.12
N PHE A 97 16.36 5.77 -9.81
CA PHE A 97 16.38 7.08 -9.17
C PHE A 97 15.19 7.29 -8.23
N ASN A 98 14.04 6.70 -8.50
CA ASN A 98 12.92 6.69 -7.56
C ASN A 98 13.24 5.93 -6.27
N PHE A 99 13.95 4.79 -6.34
CA PHE A 99 14.40 4.10 -5.14
C PHE A 99 15.47 4.89 -4.39
N ILE A 100 16.36 5.58 -5.10
CA ILE A 100 17.33 6.49 -4.46
C ILE A 100 16.61 7.62 -3.74
N LEU A 101 15.60 8.23 -4.35
CA LEU A 101 14.81 9.28 -3.72
C LEU A 101 14.05 8.77 -2.49
N ALA A 102 13.41 7.60 -2.60
CA ALA A 102 12.74 6.95 -1.48
C ALA A 102 13.73 6.69 -0.32
N PHE A 103 14.95 6.22 -0.63
CA PHE A 103 16.01 6.01 0.35
C PHE A 103 16.44 7.31 1.04
N VAL A 104 16.60 8.40 0.30
CA VAL A 104 16.93 9.72 0.89
C VAL A 104 15.84 10.16 1.86
N PHE A 105 14.57 10.04 1.48
CA PHE A 105 13.46 10.35 2.39
C PHE A 105 13.40 9.41 3.59
N ALA A 106 13.60 8.11 3.40
CA ALA A 106 13.65 7.14 4.48
C ALA A 106 14.76 7.44 5.49
N VAL A 107 15.97 7.78 5.02
CA VAL A 107 17.08 8.22 5.89
C VAL A 107 16.72 9.47 6.68
N LEU A 108 16.03 10.44 6.06
CA LEU A 108 15.55 11.63 6.77
C LEU A 108 14.52 11.27 7.84
N ILE A 109 13.55 10.38 7.55
CA ILE A 109 12.55 9.91 8.50
C ILE A 109 13.23 9.23 9.69
N VAL A 110 14.10 8.24 9.42
CA VAL A 110 14.82 7.51 10.48
C VAL A 110 15.69 8.45 11.33
N THR A 111 16.29 9.48 10.72
CA THR A 111 17.05 10.51 11.46
C THR A 111 16.13 11.32 12.38
N LEU A 112 14.91 11.64 11.93
CA LEU A 112 13.97 12.49 12.67
C LEU A 112 13.27 11.73 13.78
N VAL A 113 12.80 10.51 13.53
CA VAL A 113 11.96 9.76 14.49
C VAL A 113 12.53 8.40 14.92
N GLY A 114 13.43 7.79 14.14
CA GLY A 114 13.96 6.46 14.37
C GLY A 114 13.29 5.40 13.51
N TYR A 115 13.29 4.14 13.96
CA TYR A 115 12.66 2.99 13.31
C TYR A 115 11.71 2.28 14.30
N ASP A 116 10.85 1.41 13.81
CA ASP A 116 9.85 0.66 14.58
C ASP A 116 10.30 -0.81 14.77
N PRO A 117 10.98 -1.18 15.88
CA PRO A 117 11.27 -2.57 16.19
C PRO A 117 9.98 -3.33 16.50
N ALA A 118 9.90 -4.61 16.12
CA ALA A 118 8.80 -5.48 16.53
C ALA A 118 9.02 -5.99 17.96
N GLU A 119 9.11 -5.07 18.92
CA GLU A 119 9.33 -5.36 20.33
C GLU A 119 8.03 -5.72 21.02
N VAL A 120 7.99 -6.86 21.70
CA VAL A 120 6.84 -7.34 22.46
C VAL A 120 6.64 -6.45 23.70
N THR A 121 5.45 -5.86 23.83
CA THR A 121 5.12 -4.92 24.92
C THR A 121 4.21 -5.52 25.97
N GLN A 122 3.48 -6.57 25.62
CA GLN A 122 2.59 -7.27 26.55
C GLN A 122 2.38 -8.70 26.09
N VAL A 123 2.32 -9.63 27.04
CA VAL A 123 1.97 -11.03 26.84
C VAL A 123 0.92 -11.40 27.86
N GLU A 124 -0.23 -11.95 27.41
CA GLU A 124 -1.27 -12.42 28.31
C GLU A 124 -0.79 -13.68 29.03
N SER A 125 -0.73 -13.62 30.36
CA SER A 125 -0.08 -14.64 31.18
C SER A 125 -0.70 -16.03 31.13
N SER A 126 -1.97 -16.12 30.73
CA SER A 126 -2.72 -17.36 30.58
C SER A 126 -2.73 -17.91 29.15
N SER A 127 -2.02 -17.29 28.24
CA SER A 127 -2.02 -17.61 26.82
C SER A 127 -1.03 -18.72 26.45
N THR A 128 -1.31 -19.40 25.34
CA THR A 128 -0.41 -20.42 24.77
C THR A 128 0.95 -19.85 24.37
N VAL A 129 1.01 -18.57 23.97
CA VAL A 129 2.26 -17.92 23.62
C VAL A 129 3.13 -17.63 24.85
N ALA A 130 2.51 -17.33 26.01
CA ALA A 130 3.22 -17.19 27.29
C ALA A 130 3.78 -18.56 27.76
N GLU A 131 3.00 -19.64 27.60
CA GLU A 131 3.46 -20.99 27.90
C GLU A 131 4.63 -21.43 27.01
N ALA A 132 4.65 -20.97 25.74
CA ALA A 132 5.76 -21.19 24.83
C ALA A 132 7.00 -20.37 25.18
N GLY A 133 6.88 -19.40 26.10
CA GLY A 133 7.99 -18.65 26.66
C GLY A 133 8.25 -17.30 26.03
N LEU A 134 7.29 -16.71 25.28
CA LEU A 134 7.39 -15.31 24.84
C LEU A 134 7.38 -14.38 26.05
N GLN A 135 8.21 -13.32 26.02
CA GLN A 135 8.37 -12.36 27.10
C GLN A 135 8.30 -10.91 26.61
N GLU A 136 7.88 -10.02 27.46
CA GLU A 136 8.00 -8.59 27.21
C GLU A 136 9.46 -8.19 26.98
N GLY A 137 9.72 -7.34 26.00
CA GLY A 137 11.06 -6.92 25.58
C GLY A 137 11.70 -7.83 24.52
N ASP A 138 11.11 -8.97 24.18
CA ASP A 138 11.56 -9.77 23.04
C ASP A 138 11.37 -9.00 21.72
N ILE A 139 12.35 -9.07 20.81
CA ILE A 139 12.25 -8.48 19.49
C ILE A 139 11.96 -9.60 18.46
N ILE A 140 10.79 -9.57 17.83
CA ILE A 140 10.39 -10.57 16.85
C ILE A 140 11.23 -10.39 15.58
N LYS A 141 11.98 -11.44 15.20
CA LYS A 141 12.87 -11.48 14.01
C LYS A 141 12.30 -12.29 12.87
N GLU A 142 11.51 -13.31 13.19
CA GLU A 142 10.88 -14.17 12.20
C GLU A 142 9.52 -14.64 12.71
N TYR A 143 8.55 -14.70 11.80
CA TYR A 143 7.21 -15.21 12.07
C TYR A 143 6.76 -16.09 10.89
N GLN A 144 6.50 -17.37 11.15
CA GLN A 144 6.11 -18.35 10.12
C GLN A 144 7.07 -18.38 8.90
N GLY A 145 8.38 -18.34 9.13
CA GLY A 145 9.40 -18.31 8.09
C GLY A 145 9.55 -16.96 7.39
N TYR A 146 8.79 -15.95 7.81
CA TYR A 146 8.84 -14.61 7.24
C TYR A 146 9.74 -13.71 8.11
N HIS A 147 10.79 -13.16 7.50
CA HIS A 147 11.74 -12.30 8.21
C HIS A 147 11.15 -10.93 8.51
N ILE A 148 11.23 -10.51 9.78
CA ILE A 148 10.69 -9.27 10.31
C ILE A 148 11.86 -8.30 10.56
N ASP A 149 11.94 -7.25 9.76
CA ASP A 149 12.91 -6.18 9.91
C ASP A 149 12.33 -4.98 10.71
N LEU A 150 11.04 -4.72 10.53
CA LEU A 150 10.28 -3.62 11.14
C LEU A 150 8.97 -4.17 11.71
N ALA A 151 8.40 -3.54 12.73
CA ALA A 151 7.13 -3.95 13.31
C ALA A 151 5.99 -3.98 12.26
N ARG A 152 6.04 -3.08 11.29
CA ARG A 152 5.11 -3.04 10.17
C ARG A 152 5.20 -4.25 9.22
N ASP A 153 6.35 -4.94 9.13
CA ASP A 153 6.47 -6.21 8.41
C ASP A 153 5.58 -7.29 9.04
N LEU A 154 5.62 -7.38 10.39
CA LEU A 154 4.79 -8.32 11.14
C LEU A 154 3.30 -7.99 10.98
N TYR A 155 2.95 -6.70 11.14
CA TYR A 155 1.57 -6.24 10.94
C TYR A 155 1.05 -6.62 9.54
N LEU A 156 1.81 -6.32 8.50
CA LEU A 156 1.42 -6.62 7.11
C LEU A 156 1.28 -8.13 6.87
N TYR A 157 2.22 -8.92 7.41
CA TYR A 157 2.16 -10.37 7.28
C TYR A 157 0.90 -10.94 7.95
N MET A 158 0.63 -10.55 9.19
CA MET A 158 -0.53 -11.02 9.95
C MET A 158 -1.85 -10.58 9.33
N TYR A 159 -1.90 -9.35 8.77
CA TYR A 159 -3.07 -8.85 8.05
C TYR A 159 -3.42 -9.69 6.80
N LEU A 160 -2.41 -10.16 6.08
CA LEU A 160 -2.59 -10.97 4.86
C LEU A 160 -2.74 -12.47 5.16
N ASN A 161 -2.27 -12.94 6.31
CA ASN A 161 -2.24 -14.35 6.68
C ASN A 161 -2.75 -14.50 8.11
N ASN A 162 -4.08 -14.44 8.26
CA ASN A 162 -4.70 -14.64 9.58
C ASN A 162 -4.36 -16.02 10.13
N PRO A 163 -3.93 -16.15 11.39
CA PRO A 163 -3.64 -17.42 12.02
C PRO A 163 -4.88 -18.32 12.02
N GLN A 164 -4.68 -19.61 11.82
CA GLN A 164 -5.75 -20.63 11.88
C GLN A 164 -5.73 -21.33 13.24
N GLU A 165 -6.89 -21.77 13.73
CA GLU A 165 -7.04 -22.36 15.08
C GLU A 165 -6.11 -23.56 15.32
N ASP A 166 -5.90 -24.41 14.31
CA ASP A 166 -5.08 -25.62 14.43
C ASP A 166 -3.64 -25.44 13.95
N GLU A 167 -3.27 -24.25 13.48
CA GLU A 167 -1.96 -23.97 12.95
C GLU A 167 -0.92 -23.85 14.07
N THR A 168 0.22 -24.52 13.92
CA THR A 168 1.35 -24.27 14.81
C THR A 168 2.14 -23.05 14.30
N ILE A 169 2.18 -22.00 15.11
CA ILE A 169 2.94 -20.78 14.82
C ILE A 169 4.39 -21.00 15.24
N HIS A 170 5.30 -20.78 14.29
CA HIS A 170 6.74 -20.75 14.54
C HIS A 170 7.21 -19.28 14.57
N MET A 171 7.89 -18.89 15.61
CA MET A 171 8.38 -17.54 15.80
C MET A 171 9.84 -17.59 16.31
N THR A 172 10.69 -16.73 15.78
CA THR A 172 12.04 -16.49 16.32
C THR A 172 12.09 -15.08 16.90
N VAL A 173 12.50 -14.97 18.15
CA VAL A 173 12.69 -13.68 18.83
C VAL A 173 14.14 -13.51 19.24
N GLU A 174 14.61 -12.25 19.30
CA GLU A 174 15.89 -11.89 19.89
C GLU A 174 15.66 -11.49 21.35
N ARG A 175 16.33 -12.20 22.28
CA ARG A 175 16.33 -11.93 23.72
C ARG A 175 17.77 -11.87 24.21
N ASP A 176 18.18 -10.76 24.82
CA ASP A 176 19.57 -10.54 25.30
C ASP A 176 20.63 -10.80 24.22
N GLY A 177 20.35 -10.44 22.97
CA GLY A 177 21.24 -10.64 21.82
C GLY A 177 21.37 -12.09 21.34
N LYS A 178 20.43 -12.97 21.71
CA LYS A 178 20.38 -14.38 21.27
C LYS A 178 19.02 -14.67 20.65
N ASP A 179 19.04 -15.47 19.60
CA ASP A 179 17.83 -15.97 18.99
C ASP A 179 17.20 -17.08 19.84
N VAL A 180 15.91 -16.98 20.07
CA VAL A 180 15.07 -17.95 20.80
C VAL A 180 13.94 -18.37 19.84
N GLU A 181 13.85 -19.67 19.58
CA GLU A 181 12.79 -20.25 18.78
C GLU A 181 11.61 -20.63 19.65
N LEU A 182 10.42 -20.23 19.25
CA LEU A 182 9.15 -20.49 19.93
C LEU A 182 8.20 -21.18 18.96
N ALA A 183 7.40 -22.11 19.50
CA ALA A 183 6.33 -22.77 18.74
C ALA A 183 5.11 -22.91 19.65
N PHE A 184 3.95 -22.43 19.17
CA PHE A 184 2.69 -22.45 19.92
C PHE A 184 1.51 -22.52 18.96
N LYS A 185 0.33 -22.86 19.47
CA LYS A 185 -0.93 -22.71 18.75
C LYS A 185 -1.62 -21.43 19.20
N PRO A 186 -2.35 -20.75 18.30
CA PRO A 186 -3.17 -19.62 18.70
C PRO A 186 -4.21 -20.03 19.75
N ASP A 187 -4.52 -19.13 20.67
CA ASP A 187 -5.70 -19.26 21.51
C ASP A 187 -6.97 -19.05 20.68
N VAL A 188 -8.08 -19.65 21.08
CA VAL A 188 -9.34 -19.57 20.34
C VAL A 188 -10.34 -18.75 21.12
N GLN A 189 -10.67 -17.57 20.60
CA GLN A 189 -11.75 -16.78 21.15
C GLN A 189 -13.07 -17.19 20.49
N VAL A 190 -14.00 -17.68 21.30
CA VAL A 190 -15.36 -18.03 20.86
C VAL A 190 -16.29 -16.86 21.18
N ARG A 191 -16.99 -16.38 20.18
CA ARG A 191 -18.04 -15.35 20.33
C ARG A 191 -19.30 -15.80 19.61
N TYR A 192 -20.45 -15.39 20.11
CA TYR A 192 -21.72 -15.57 19.42
C TYR A 192 -22.13 -14.24 18.77
N LEU A 193 -22.50 -14.28 17.51
CA LEU A 193 -22.80 -13.11 16.70
C LEU A 193 -24.17 -13.23 16.03
N LEU A 194 -24.87 -12.12 15.88
CA LEU A 194 -26.13 -12.07 15.12
C LEU A 194 -25.89 -12.22 13.61
N GLY A 195 -24.72 -11.78 13.10
CA GLY A 195 -24.31 -12.00 11.71
C GLY A 195 -24.75 -10.89 10.75
N PHE A 196 -24.50 -9.64 11.09
CA PHE A 196 -24.72 -8.49 10.20
C PHE A 196 -23.58 -7.47 10.28
N ASN A 197 -23.42 -6.72 9.18
CA ASN A 197 -22.57 -5.54 9.13
C ASN A 197 -23.43 -4.29 9.26
N ARG A 198 -22.97 -3.33 10.05
CA ARG A 198 -23.63 -2.03 10.24
C ARG A 198 -23.23 -1.06 9.12
N LYS A 199 -24.11 -0.15 8.76
CA LYS A 199 -23.89 0.88 7.73
C LYS A 199 -22.81 1.88 8.12
N SER A 200 -22.74 2.19 9.42
CA SER A 200 -21.68 3.02 10.02
C SER A 200 -21.43 2.58 11.45
N THR A 201 -20.34 3.04 12.06
CA THR A 201 -20.00 2.76 13.45
C THR A 201 -21.10 3.20 14.44
N ASP A 202 -21.84 4.25 14.12
CA ASP A 202 -22.83 4.86 15.01
C ASP A 202 -24.27 4.41 14.69
N SER A 203 -24.46 3.55 13.68
CA SER A 203 -25.78 3.12 13.19
C SER A 203 -26.07 1.67 13.57
N LEU A 204 -27.35 1.36 13.84
CA LEU A 204 -27.88 0.00 13.93
C LEU A 204 -28.59 -0.45 12.64
N GLU A 205 -28.47 0.35 11.56
CA GLU A 205 -28.95 -0.03 10.23
C GLU A 205 -28.09 -1.16 9.64
N VAL A 206 -28.76 -2.22 9.19
CA VAL A 206 -28.15 -3.38 8.56
C VAL A 206 -27.66 -2.99 7.16
N ALA A 207 -26.34 -2.93 6.95
CA ALA A 207 -25.77 -2.72 5.62
C ALA A 207 -25.74 -4.01 4.80
N SER A 208 -25.42 -5.13 5.45
CA SER A 208 -25.42 -6.45 4.83
C SER A 208 -25.55 -7.53 5.89
N LEU A 209 -26.10 -8.69 5.51
CA LEU A 209 -26.14 -9.88 6.31
C LEU A 209 -24.95 -10.78 5.97
N ILE A 210 -24.44 -11.49 6.97
CA ILE A 210 -23.36 -12.47 6.79
C ILE A 210 -24.03 -13.82 6.48
N PRO A 211 -23.82 -14.37 5.28
CA PRO A 211 -24.47 -15.64 4.88
C PRO A 211 -24.16 -16.79 5.84
N GLY A 212 -25.18 -17.56 6.20
CA GLY A 212 -25.06 -18.71 7.11
C GLY A 212 -24.99 -18.32 8.60
N MET A 213 -25.13 -17.06 8.95
CA MET A 213 -25.27 -16.60 10.34
C MET A 213 -26.74 -16.27 10.68
N GLY A 214 -27.07 -16.29 11.97
CA GLY A 214 -28.45 -16.29 12.48
C GLY A 214 -29.40 -15.29 11.84
N LEU A 215 -29.03 -14.01 11.70
CA LEU A 215 -29.89 -12.98 11.05
C LEU A 215 -30.14 -13.28 9.56
N SER A 216 -29.22 -13.92 8.85
CA SER A 216 -29.39 -14.25 7.43
C SER A 216 -30.47 -15.32 7.19
N GLU A 217 -30.87 -16.04 8.23
CA GLU A 217 -31.91 -17.07 8.19
C GLU A 217 -33.29 -16.55 8.60
N THR A 218 -33.39 -15.25 8.86
CA THR A 218 -34.63 -14.57 9.27
C THR A 218 -35.18 -13.69 8.13
N GLY A 219 -36.25 -12.96 8.40
CA GLY A 219 -36.80 -12.00 7.46
C GLY A 219 -36.15 -10.62 7.47
N VAL A 220 -35.03 -10.44 8.16
CA VAL A 220 -34.25 -9.19 8.19
C VAL A 220 -33.55 -8.96 6.85
N GLU A 221 -33.51 -7.74 6.37
CA GLU A 221 -32.93 -7.35 5.08
C GLU A 221 -31.99 -6.14 5.24
N PRO A 222 -31.06 -5.91 4.30
CA PRO A 222 -30.30 -4.66 4.26
C PRO A 222 -31.23 -3.43 4.20
N GLY A 223 -30.94 -2.43 5.03
CA GLY A 223 -31.75 -1.22 5.23
C GLY A 223 -32.63 -1.27 6.47
N ASP A 224 -32.87 -2.42 7.09
CA ASP A 224 -33.59 -2.52 8.37
C ASP A 224 -32.75 -1.92 9.50
N VAL A 225 -33.44 -1.33 10.48
CA VAL A 225 -32.80 -0.77 11.67
C VAL A 225 -33.15 -1.62 12.89
N ILE A 226 -32.18 -2.19 13.56
CA ILE A 226 -32.40 -2.97 14.79
C ILE A 226 -32.73 -2.01 15.92
N THR A 227 -33.92 -2.17 16.54
CA THR A 227 -34.43 -1.28 17.58
C THR A 227 -34.51 -1.90 18.97
N SER A 228 -34.49 -3.24 19.08
CA SER A 228 -34.40 -3.90 20.40
C SER A 228 -33.79 -5.32 20.33
N ILE A 229 -33.29 -5.79 21.46
CA ILE A 229 -32.89 -7.20 21.69
C ILE A 229 -33.55 -7.65 22.98
N ASN A 230 -34.29 -8.77 22.92
CA ASN A 230 -35.02 -9.33 24.05
C ASN A 230 -35.88 -8.29 24.78
N GLY A 231 -36.51 -7.35 24.05
CA GLY A 231 -37.34 -6.28 24.56
C GLY A 231 -36.56 -5.07 25.15
N THR A 232 -35.23 -5.13 25.22
CA THR A 232 -34.40 -3.99 25.59
C THR A 232 -34.24 -3.07 24.39
N ARG A 233 -34.70 -1.84 24.48
CA ARG A 233 -34.62 -0.85 23.40
C ARG A 233 -33.19 -0.36 23.20
N LEU A 234 -32.79 -0.22 21.94
CA LEU A 234 -31.50 0.27 21.48
C LEU A 234 -31.71 1.50 20.62
N GLU A 235 -31.12 2.62 21.01
CA GLU A 235 -31.25 3.89 20.28
C GLU A 235 -29.95 4.23 19.51
N SER A 236 -28.84 3.59 19.93
CA SER A 236 -27.52 3.84 19.36
C SER A 236 -26.68 2.56 19.30
N SER A 237 -25.58 2.65 18.58
CA SER A 237 -24.54 1.61 18.59
C SER A 237 -23.88 1.41 19.95
N ASP A 238 -23.83 2.47 20.76
CA ASP A 238 -23.29 2.39 22.11
C ASP A 238 -24.20 1.58 23.02
N ASP A 239 -25.54 1.74 22.90
CA ASP A 239 -26.52 0.92 23.63
C ASP A 239 -26.41 -0.55 23.26
N TYR A 240 -26.21 -0.85 21.95
CA TYR A 240 -25.98 -2.22 21.49
C TYR A 240 -24.72 -2.81 22.10
N THR A 241 -23.63 -2.06 22.14
CA THR A 241 -22.37 -2.50 22.70
C THR A 241 -22.47 -2.70 24.23
N ALA A 242 -23.13 -1.78 24.93
CA ALA A 242 -23.38 -1.87 26.36
C ALA A 242 -24.28 -3.07 26.70
N TYR A 243 -25.34 -3.27 25.91
CA TYR A 243 -26.22 -4.43 26.10
C TYR A 243 -25.45 -5.75 25.96
N LEU A 244 -24.62 -5.89 24.93
CA LEU A 244 -23.84 -7.12 24.71
C LEU A 244 -22.75 -7.33 25.77
N ALA A 245 -22.25 -6.26 26.40
CA ALA A 245 -21.28 -6.37 27.51
C ALA A 245 -21.97 -6.90 28.78
N GLU A 246 -23.21 -6.53 29.04
CA GLU A 246 -23.99 -6.99 30.20
C GLU A 246 -24.70 -8.34 29.93
N HIS A 247 -25.09 -8.58 28.68
CA HIS A 247 -25.85 -9.76 28.23
C HIS A 247 -25.15 -10.39 27.02
N PRO A 248 -24.02 -11.08 27.22
CA PRO A 248 -23.32 -11.74 26.11
C PRO A 248 -24.23 -12.74 25.40
N LEU A 249 -24.19 -12.72 24.05
CA LEU A 249 -24.91 -13.69 23.26
C LEU A 249 -24.35 -15.09 23.49
N THR A 250 -25.25 -16.07 23.45
CA THR A 250 -24.95 -17.49 23.56
C THR A 250 -25.58 -18.24 22.37
N SER A 251 -25.57 -19.56 22.39
CA SER A 251 -26.29 -20.39 21.42
C SER A 251 -27.83 -20.35 21.61
N GLU A 252 -28.34 -19.67 22.63
CA GLU A 252 -29.77 -19.55 22.86
C GLU A 252 -30.40 -18.50 21.94
N PRO A 253 -31.63 -18.76 21.41
CA PRO A 253 -32.35 -17.80 20.59
C PRO A 253 -32.61 -16.47 21.33
N VAL A 254 -32.50 -15.37 20.59
CA VAL A 254 -32.86 -14.04 21.07
C VAL A 254 -33.91 -13.42 20.15
N THR A 255 -34.80 -12.63 20.73
CA THR A 255 -35.79 -11.88 19.95
C THR A 255 -35.20 -10.53 19.54
N ILE A 256 -35.19 -10.27 18.23
CA ILE A 256 -34.76 -8.99 17.67
C ILE A 256 -36.00 -8.26 17.17
N THR A 257 -36.18 -6.96 17.56
CA THR A 257 -37.12 -6.07 16.91
C THR A 257 -36.36 -5.18 15.95
N TYR A 258 -36.89 -5.02 14.75
CA TYR A 258 -36.33 -4.14 13.71
C TYR A 258 -37.43 -3.31 13.04
N GLU A 259 -37.06 -2.15 12.52
CA GLU A 259 -37.94 -1.23 11.79
C GLU A 259 -37.60 -1.30 10.29
N ARG A 260 -38.66 -1.44 9.48
CA ARG A 260 -38.63 -1.35 8.02
C ARG A 260 -39.78 -0.48 7.56
N ASP A 261 -39.51 0.58 6.79
CA ASP A 261 -40.50 1.51 6.26
C ASP A 261 -41.46 2.11 7.35
N GLY A 262 -40.91 2.32 8.56
CA GLY A 262 -41.68 2.87 9.69
C GLY A 262 -42.59 1.85 10.41
N LEU A 263 -42.45 0.57 10.10
CA LEU A 263 -43.18 -0.52 10.76
C LEU A 263 -42.23 -1.41 11.54
N GLU A 264 -42.64 -1.80 12.75
CA GLU A 264 -41.85 -2.72 13.60
C GLU A 264 -42.18 -4.18 13.29
N TYR A 265 -41.12 -4.99 13.21
CA TYR A 265 -41.18 -6.42 13.02
C TYR A 265 -40.35 -7.12 14.10
N ASN A 266 -40.69 -8.38 14.38
CA ASN A 266 -39.91 -9.21 15.29
C ASN A 266 -39.38 -10.44 14.54
N ALA A 267 -38.17 -10.81 14.89
CA ALA A 267 -37.53 -12.04 14.42
C ALA A 267 -36.91 -12.79 15.61
N GLU A 268 -37.05 -14.09 15.64
CA GLU A 268 -36.31 -14.96 16.54
C GLU A 268 -34.99 -15.36 15.83
N VAL A 269 -33.86 -15.10 16.46
CA VAL A 269 -32.52 -15.27 15.89
C VAL A 269 -31.71 -16.14 16.83
N THR A 270 -31.19 -17.23 16.32
CA THR A 270 -30.16 -18.02 17.03
C THR A 270 -28.80 -17.45 16.66
N PRO A 271 -28.05 -16.86 17.62
CA PRO A 271 -26.74 -16.34 17.33
C PRO A 271 -25.78 -17.47 16.89
N SER A 272 -24.97 -17.17 15.90
CA SER A 272 -24.02 -18.14 15.36
C SER A 272 -22.67 -18.05 16.07
N GLU A 273 -22.09 -19.21 16.36
CA GLU A 273 -20.74 -19.29 16.92
C GLU A 273 -19.72 -18.77 15.90
N SER A 274 -18.91 -17.85 16.34
CA SER A 274 -17.76 -17.33 15.58
C SER A 274 -16.50 -17.61 16.38
N ARG A 275 -15.61 -18.38 15.79
CA ARG A 275 -14.31 -18.75 16.39
C ARG A 275 -13.24 -17.94 15.70
N THR A 276 -12.35 -17.35 16.48
CA THR A 276 -11.24 -16.53 15.97
C THR A 276 -9.96 -16.92 16.67
N ALA A 277 -8.96 -17.30 15.92
CA ALA A 277 -7.62 -17.50 16.42
C ALA A 277 -7.02 -16.17 16.88
N VAL A 278 -6.52 -16.11 18.10
CA VAL A 278 -5.88 -14.90 18.69
C VAL A 278 -4.49 -15.27 19.19
N LEU A 279 -3.59 -14.30 19.16
CA LEU A 279 -2.18 -14.54 19.51
C LEU A 279 -1.82 -14.07 20.92
N ASP A 280 -2.70 -13.31 21.56
CA ASP A 280 -2.63 -12.85 22.97
C ASP A 280 -1.30 -12.21 23.38
N PHE A 281 -0.65 -11.52 22.44
CA PHE A 281 0.46 -10.61 22.70
C PHE A 281 0.30 -9.31 21.93
N SER A 282 0.91 -8.26 22.45
CA SER A 282 1.01 -6.96 21.79
C SER A 282 2.46 -6.62 21.52
N TYR A 283 2.72 -5.88 20.46
CA TYR A 283 4.05 -5.39 20.12
C TYR A 283 4.02 -3.91 19.75
N ASN A 284 5.16 -3.25 19.91
CA ASN A 284 5.29 -1.82 19.73
C ASN A 284 5.36 -1.45 18.24
N LEU A 285 4.55 -0.48 17.83
CA LEU A 285 4.64 0.18 16.53
C LEU A 285 5.28 1.58 16.62
N ALA A 286 5.70 2.00 17.83
CA ALA A 286 6.33 3.29 18.03
C ALA A 286 7.79 3.29 17.57
N TYR A 287 8.27 4.46 17.24
CA TYR A 287 9.64 4.64 16.75
C TYR A 287 10.65 4.66 17.89
N THR A 288 11.72 3.91 17.71
CA THR A 288 12.91 3.90 18.59
C THR A 288 14.04 4.67 17.91
N LYS A 289 14.63 5.63 18.62
CA LYS A 289 15.73 6.46 18.09
C LYS A 289 16.96 5.62 17.77
N THR A 290 17.60 5.95 16.65
CA THR A 290 18.87 5.37 16.26
C THR A 290 19.83 6.44 15.73
N GLN A 291 21.13 6.13 15.64
CA GLN A 291 22.17 7.08 15.25
C GLN A 291 23.28 6.43 14.42
N GLY A 292 24.08 7.26 13.76
CA GLY A 292 25.26 6.80 13.04
C GLY A 292 24.92 5.95 11.80
N PHE A 293 25.65 4.85 11.60
CA PHE A 293 25.44 3.96 10.46
C PHE A 293 24.12 3.19 10.49
N GLU A 294 23.51 3.03 11.66
CA GLU A 294 22.22 2.36 11.78
C GLU A 294 21.11 3.14 11.06
N VAL A 295 21.20 4.46 10.98
CA VAL A 295 20.26 5.28 10.20
C VAL A 295 20.23 4.85 8.74
N LEU A 296 21.39 4.55 8.15
CA LEU A 296 21.46 4.06 6.76
C LEU A 296 20.91 2.63 6.64
N LYS A 297 21.18 1.78 7.63
CA LYS A 297 20.64 0.41 7.70
C LYS A 297 19.11 0.47 7.71
N TYR A 298 18.52 1.17 8.68
CA TYR A 298 17.06 1.25 8.81
C TYR A 298 16.42 2.05 7.67
N GLY A 299 17.08 3.07 7.13
CA GLY A 299 16.63 3.72 5.89
C GLY A 299 16.55 2.74 4.69
N THR A 300 17.48 1.78 4.60
CA THR A 300 17.41 0.72 3.59
C THR A 300 16.26 -0.26 3.86
N LEU A 301 16.04 -0.62 5.13
CA LEU A 301 14.95 -1.51 5.54
C LEU A 301 13.58 -0.87 5.30
N GLU A 302 13.44 0.44 5.51
CA GLU A 302 12.25 1.22 5.14
C GLU A 302 11.91 1.09 3.64
N VAL A 303 12.91 1.29 2.77
CA VAL A 303 12.71 1.14 1.32
C VAL A 303 12.39 -0.31 0.96
N LYS A 304 13.07 -1.28 1.59
CA LYS A 304 12.77 -2.71 1.42
C LYS A 304 11.32 -3.01 1.78
N TYR A 305 10.84 -2.49 2.92
CA TYR A 305 9.45 -2.62 3.34
C TYR A 305 8.48 -2.03 2.30
N MET A 306 8.74 -0.79 1.82
CA MET A 306 7.90 -0.13 0.81
C MET A 306 7.82 -0.92 -0.50
N ILE A 307 8.96 -1.45 -0.98
CA ILE A 307 9.00 -2.31 -2.18
C ILE A 307 8.21 -3.60 -1.95
N ARG A 308 8.44 -4.25 -0.81
CA ARG A 308 7.81 -5.52 -0.44
C ARG A 308 6.29 -5.38 -0.29
N SER A 309 5.83 -4.34 0.40
CA SER A 309 4.39 -4.05 0.56
C SER A 309 3.73 -3.80 -0.79
N THR A 310 4.38 -3.07 -1.71
CA THR A 310 3.90 -2.87 -3.07
C THR A 310 3.77 -4.19 -3.84
N LEU A 311 4.79 -5.05 -3.78
CA LEU A 311 4.76 -6.34 -4.45
C LEU A 311 3.70 -7.29 -3.87
N LEU A 312 3.50 -7.28 -2.54
CA LEU A 312 2.45 -8.03 -1.89
C LEU A 312 1.06 -7.53 -2.29
N SER A 313 0.83 -6.20 -2.31
CA SER A 313 -0.43 -5.62 -2.77
C SER A 313 -0.73 -5.98 -4.24
N LEU A 314 0.28 -6.00 -5.10
CA LEU A 314 0.13 -6.46 -6.49
C LEU A 314 -0.20 -7.96 -6.57
N LYS A 315 0.42 -8.79 -5.73
CA LYS A 315 0.09 -10.21 -5.63
C LYS A 315 -1.38 -10.39 -5.21
N GLU A 316 -1.82 -9.71 -4.15
CA GLU A 316 -3.21 -9.78 -3.66
C GLU A 316 -4.22 -9.31 -4.72
N LEU A 317 -3.88 -8.28 -5.50
CA LEU A 317 -4.69 -7.82 -6.63
C LEU A 317 -4.80 -8.91 -7.72
N LEU A 318 -3.71 -9.62 -8.01
CA LEU A 318 -3.69 -10.68 -9.03
C LEU A 318 -4.36 -11.97 -8.57
N THR A 319 -4.31 -12.28 -7.27
CA THR A 319 -4.92 -13.49 -6.68
C THR A 319 -6.37 -13.29 -6.25
N GLY A 320 -6.89 -12.06 -6.32
CA GLY A 320 -8.28 -11.72 -5.98
C GLY A 320 -8.51 -11.43 -4.50
N GLY A 321 -7.45 -11.32 -3.68
CA GLY A 321 -7.54 -10.85 -2.29
C GLY A 321 -7.88 -9.35 -2.20
N LEU A 322 -7.45 -8.56 -3.20
CA LEU A 322 -7.86 -7.17 -3.40
C LEU A 322 -8.63 -7.02 -4.70
N GLY A 323 -9.64 -6.18 -4.70
CA GLY A 323 -10.44 -5.84 -5.88
C GLY A 323 -9.99 -4.50 -6.52
N VAL A 324 -10.48 -4.23 -7.74
CA VAL A 324 -10.26 -2.94 -8.40
C VAL A 324 -10.80 -1.76 -7.57
N LYS A 325 -11.80 -2.03 -6.73
CA LYS A 325 -12.35 -1.03 -5.80
C LYS A 325 -11.37 -0.61 -4.70
N ASP A 326 -10.40 -1.44 -4.38
CA ASP A 326 -9.40 -1.17 -3.34
C ASP A 326 -8.21 -0.35 -3.87
N LEU A 327 -8.09 -0.25 -5.20
CA LEU A 327 -7.10 0.61 -5.83
C LEU A 327 -7.43 2.09 -5.61
N SER A 328 -6.37 2.87 -5.39
CA SER A 328 -6.44 4.33 -5.37
C SER A 328 -5.81 4.88 -6.64
N GLY A 329 -6.57 5.67 -7.37
CA GLY A 329 -6.08 6.42 -8.51
C GLY A 329 -5.55 7.81 -8.12
N PRO A 330 -5.30 8.69 -9.10
CA PRO A 330 -4.76 10.02 -8.83
C PRO A 330 -5.58 10.86 -7.85
N VAL A 331 -6.90 10.73 -7.88
CA VAL A 331 -7.81 11.49 -7.00
C VAL A 331 -7.73 10.94 -5.58
N GLY A 332 -7.76 9.62 -5.42
CA GLY A 332 -7.62 8.95 -4.11
C GLY A 332 -6.26 9.22 -3.45
N VAL A 333 -5.17 9.25 -4.24
CA VAL A 333 -3.84 9.59 -3.71
C VAL A 333 -3.78 11.06 -3.24
N VAL A 334 -4.36 12.01 -3.98
CA VAL A 334 -4.45 13.42 -3.56
C VAL A 334 -5.26 13.54 -2.27
N ASP A 335 -6.37 12.78 -2.16
CA ASP A 335 -7.17 12.79 -0.93
C ASP A 335 -6.42 12.15 0.24
N ALA A 336 -5.72 11.03 0.04
CA ALA A 336 -4.90 10.38 1.06
C ALA A 336 -3.79 11.31 1.60
N ILE A 337 -3.05 12.01 0.72
CA ILE A 337 -2.06 13.02 1.12
C ILE A 337 -2.74 14.12 1.94
N GLY A 338 -3.89 14.57 1.48
CA GLY A 338 -4.64 15.63 2.15
C GLY A 338 -5.17 15.22 3.52
N SER A 339 -5.71 14.04 3.65
CA SER A 339 -6.26 13.50 4.90
C SER A 339 -5.14 13.22 5.91
N THR A 340 -4.01 12.66 5.45
CA THR A 340 -2.81 12.50 6.28
C THR A 340 -2.27 13.84 6.79
N TYR A 341 -2.23 14.86 5.93
CA TYR A 341 -1.82 16.21 6.32
C TYR A 341 -2.76 16.80 7.39
N GLU A 342 -4.09 16.71 7.20
CA GLU A 342 -5.06 17.24 8.16
C GLU A 342 -5.00 16.51 9.51
N ALA A 343 -4.91 15.18 9.52
CA ALA A 343 -4.75 14.39 10.73
C ALA A 343 -3.47 14.74 11.49
N SER A 344 -2.37 14.99 10.78
CA SER A 344 -1.08 15.33 11.39
C SER A 344 -1.04 16.71 12.07
N LYS A 345 -1.98 17.61 11.74
CA LYS A 345 -1.99 18.99 12.30
C LYS A 345 -2.16 19.02 13.81
N SER A 346 -2.95 18.12 14.37
CA SER A 346 -3.17 18.03 15.82
C SER A 346 -1.95 17.56 16.60
N GLU A 347 -1.03 16.86 15.92
CA GLU A 347 0.16 16.24 16.52
C GLU A 347 1.43 17.09 16.39
N GLY A 348 1.37 18.18 15.65
CA GLY A 348 2.45 19.16 15.54
C GLY A 348 3.25 19.09 14.23
N MET A 349 4.15 20.07 14.08
CA MET A 349 4.89 20.31 12.84
C MET A 349 5.82 19.16 12.46
N LEU A 350 6.44 18.49 13.44
CA LEU A 350 7.33 17.35 13.18
C LEU A 350 6.57 16.19 12.55
N THR A 351 5.40 15.85 13.10
CA THR A 351 4.54 14.77 12.58
C THR A 351 4.08 15.07 11.15
N ILE A 352 3.73 16.33 10.87
CA ILE A 352 3.41 16.74 9.50
C ILE A 352 4.57 16.44 8.54
N TRP A 353 5.80 16.87 8.88
CA TRP A 353 6.95 16.64 8.02
C TRP A 353 7.26 15.15 7.84
N VAL A 354 7.25 14.38 8.93
CA VAL A 354 7.51 12.93 8.89
C VAL A 354 6.50 12.21 8.02
N ASN A 355 5.21 12.47 8.21
CA ASN A 355 4.15 11.84 7.42
C ASN A 355 4.18 12.24 5.95
N MET A 356 4.49 13.50 5.64
CA MET A 356 4.65 13.94 4.25
C MET A 356 5.88 13.34 3.57
N LEU A 357 7.01 13.21 4.29
CA LEU A 357 8.20 12.51 3.80
C LEU A 357 7.91 11.02 3.59
N TYR A 358 7.16 10.39 4.51
CA TYR A 358 6.76 8.99 4.37
C TYR A 358 5.88 8.78 3.13
N MET A 359 4.86 9.61 2.93
CA MET A 359 4.03 9.57 1.72
C MET A 359 4.87 9.76 0.44
N ALA A 360 5.80 10.70 0.45
CA ALA A 360 6.69 10.93 -0.69
C ALA A 360 7.63 9.74 -0.95
N ALA A 361 8.19 9.13 0.10
CA ALA A 361 9.04 7.95 0.01
C ALA A 361 8.26 6.75 -0.55
N LEU A 362 7.06 6.48 0.01
CA LEU A 362 6.18 5.40 -0.40
C LEU A 362 5.77 5.53 -1.87
N LEU A 363 5.31 6.71 -2.26
CA LEU A 363 4.91 6.98 -3.66
C LEU A 363 6.10 6.88 -4.62
N SER A 364 7.29 7.32 -4.20
CA SER A 364 8.51 7.18 -5.00
C SER A 364 8.90 5.71 -5.16
N ALA A 365 8.90 4.92 -4.10
CA ALA A 365 9.16 3.48 -4.15
C ALA A 365 8.13 2.75 -5.03
N ASN A 366 6.84 3.07 -4.87
CA ASN A 366 5.75 2.49 -5.67
C ASN A 366 5.94 2.81 -7.15
N LEU A 367 6.25 4.06 -7.50
CA LEU A 367 6.51 4.44 -8.90
C LEU A 367 7.73 3.69 -9.46
N GLY A 368 8.78 3.50 -8.65
CA GLY A 368 9.94 2.69 -9.01
C GLY A 368 9.58 1.23 -9.33
N VAL A 369 8.78 0.60 -8.45
CA VAL A 369 8.30 -0.79 -8.66
C VAL A 369 7.40 -0.88 -9.88
N MET A 370 6.38 -0.01 -9.98
CA MET A 370 5.42 -0.04 -11.09
C MET A 370 6.11 0.14 -12.43
N ASN A 371 7.06 1.08 -12.54
CA ASN A 371 7.80 1.31 -13.78
C ASN A 371 8.76 0.18 -14.15
N LEU A 372 9.15 -0.70 -13.20
CA LEU A 372 9.94 -1.91 -13.50
C LEU A 372 9.09 -3.12 -13.90
N LEU A 373 7.77 -3.07 -13.71
CA LEU A 373 6.90 -4.15 -14.15
C LEU A 373 6.99 -4.34 -15.68
N PRO A 374 6.95 -5.59 -16.17
CA PRO A 374 7.02 -5.90 -17.60
C PRO A 374 5.72 -5.54 -18.34
N LEU A 375 5.20 -4.35 -18.07
CA LEU A 375 3.96 -3.85 -18.67
C LEU A 375 4.27 -2.92 -19.83
N PRO A 376 3.62 -3.10 -20.99
CA PRO A 376 3.76 -2.18 -22.10
C PRO A 376 3.39 -0.74 -21.67
N ALA A 377 4.00 0.25 -22.32
CA ALA A 377 3.92 1.68 -22.00
C ALA A 377 4.71 2.15 -20.76
N LEU A 378 5.24 1.24 -19.94
CA LEU A 378 6.14 1.55 -18.85
C LEU A 378 7.60 1.24 -19.22
N ASP A 379 8.56 1.75 -18.45
CA ASP A 379 10.00 1.49 -18.65
C ASP A 379 10.32 -0.02 -18.63
N GLY A 380 9.69 -0.77 -17.72
CA GLY A 380 9.85 -2.22 -17.60
C GLY A 380 9.43 -2.96 -18.86
N GLY A 381 8.37 -2.52 -19.54
CA GLY A 381 7.99 -3.05 -20.84
C GLY A 381 9.09 -2.83 -21.90
N ARG A 382 9.67 -1.63 -21.94
CA ARG A 382 10.81 -1.31 -22.83
C ARG A 382 12.05 -2.11 -22.46
N LEU A 383 12.34 -2.29 -21.18
CA LEU A 383 13.44 -3.12 -20.69
C LEU A 383 13.31 -4.57 -21.17
N VAL A 384 12.11 -5.14 -21.19
CA VAL A 384 11.89 -6.51 -21.71
C VAL A 384 12.35 -6.61 -23.16
N PHE A 385 11.97 -5.67 -24.04
CA PHE A 385 12.39 -5.68 -25.43
C PHE A 385 13.92 -5.52 -25.57
N LEU A 386 14.53 -4.64 -24.79
CA LEU A 386 15.98 -4.44 -24.79
C LEU A 386 16.73 -5.67 -24.27
N ILE A 387 16.22 -6.38 -23.27
CA ILE A 387 16.79 -7.63 -22.75
C ILE A 387 16.68 -8.72 -23.82
N ILE A 388 15.54 -8.85 -24.49
CA ILE A 388 15.37 -9.79 -25.60
C ILE A 388 16.39 -9.48 -26.72
N GLU A 389 16.59 -8.20 -27.07
CA GLU A 389 17.57 -7.77 -28.05
C GLU A 389 18.99 -8.15 -27.59
N ALA A 390 19.37 -7.91 -26.33
CA ALA A 390 20.68 -8.26 -25.78
C ALA A 390 20.96 -9.76 -25.87
N ILE A 391 19.97 -10.61 -25.60
CA ILE A 391 20.07 -12.07 -25.68
C ILE A 391 20.17 -12.53 -27.14
N ARG A 392 19.29 -12.02 -27.99
CA ARG A 392 19.23 -12.41 -29.42
C ARG A 392 20.32 -11.78 -30.27
N ARG A 393 20.96 -10.72 -29.80
CA ARG A 393 21.93 -9.87 -30.52
C ARG A 393 21.35 -9.29 -31.83
N LYS A 394 20.07 -9.13 -31.89
CA LYS A 394 19.32 -8.54 -33.00
C LYS A 394 18.13 -7.74 -32.45
N PRO A 395 17.89 -6.53 -32.95
CA PRO A 395 16.77 -5.70 -32.51
C PRO A 395 15.45 -6.41 -32.75
N VAL A 396 14.47 -6.14 -31.92
CA VAL A 396 13.07 -6.52 -32.13
C VAL A 396 12.48 -5.57 -33.19
N ASN A 397 11.52 -6.07 -33.94
CA ASN A 397 10.82 -5.23 -34.93
C ASN A 397 10.13 -4.04 -34.24
N ARG A 398 10.54 -2.83 -34.60
CA ARG A 398 10.07 -1.58 -34.00
C ARG A 398 8.57 -1.35 -34.15
N GLN A 399 7.98 -1.80 -35.23
CA GLN A 399 6.53 -1.68 -35.44
C GLN A 399 5.77 -2.57 -34.47
N ILE A 400 6.27 -3.79 -34.19
CA ILE A 400 5.67 -4.70 -33.22
C ILE A 400 5.82 -4.11 -31.80
N GLU A 401 7.03 -3.63 -31.44
CA GLU A 401 7.28 -2.98 -30.17
C GLU A 401 6.34 -1.78 -29.96
N GLY A 402 6.22 -0.90 -30.96
CA GLY A 402 5.32 0.26 -30.93
C GLY A 402 3.85 -0.13 -30.79
N MET A 403 3.38 -1.16 -31.51
CA MET A 403 1.99 -1.63 -31.38
C MET A 403 1.71 -2.21 -29.98
N VAL A 404 2.65 -2.96 -29.40
CA VAL A 404 2.52 -3.54 -28.07
C VAL A 404 2.47 -2.42 -27.01
N HIS A 405 3.36 -1.42 -27.11
CA HIS A 405 3.33 -0.26 -26.21
C HIS A 405 2.05 0.57 -26.37
N PHE A 406 1.58 0.78 -27.58
CA PHE A 406 0.32 1.50 -27.80
C PHE A 406 -0.89 0.75 -27.22
N ALA A 407 -0.97 -0.57 -27.44
CA ALA A 407 -2.03 -1.39 -26.85
C ALA A 407 -2.00 -1.35 -25.32
N GLY A 408 -0.80 -1.46 -24.71
CA GLY A 408 -0.62 -1.33 -23.27
C GLY A 408 -1.05 0.04 -22.73
N LEU A 409 -0.70 1.12 -23.45
CA LEU A 409 -1.14 2.47 -23.09
C LEU A 409 -2.68 2.58 -23.09
N MET A 410 -3.36 2.00 -24.06
CA MET A 410 -4.83 2.01 -24.12
C MET A 410 -5.45 1.26 -22.92
N VAL A 411 -4.88 0.10 -22.56
CA VAL A 411 -5.34 -0.66 -21.38
C VAL A 411 -5.11 0.12 -20.09
N LEU A 412 -3.93 0.72 -19.93
CA LEU A 412 -3.62 1.54 -18.73
C LEU A 412 -4.52 2.78 -18.63
N MET A 413 -4.80 3.44 -19.77
CA MET A 413 -5.73 4.58 -19.80
C MET A 413 -7.14 4.17 -19.42
N LEU A 414 -7.63 3.01 -19.91
CA LEU A 414 -8.94 2.48 -19.52
C LEU A 414 -8.98 2.16 -18.03
N LEU A 415 -7.97 1.47 -17.51
CA LEU A 415 -7.86 1.17 -16.07
C LEU A 415 -7.85 2.46 -15.24
N MET A 416 -7.08 3.47 -15.65
CA MET A 416 -7.04 4.77 -14.98
C MET A 416 -8.42 5.43 -14.89
N VAL A 417 -9.22 5.38 -15.99
CA VAL A 417 -10.59 5.93 -15.99
C VAL A 417 -11.47 5.18 -14.99
N VAL A 418 -11.40 3.84 -14.96
CA VAL A 418 -12.18 3.02 -14.03
C VAL A 418 -11.81 3.32 -12.57
N VAL A 419 -10.50 3.37 -12.27
CA VAL A 419 -10.01 3.65 -10.91
C VAL A 419 -10.36 5.08 -10.49
N MET A 420 -10.23 6.06 -11.38
CA MET A 420 -10.63 7.45 -11.10
C MET A 420 -12.14 7.58 -10.84
N TYR A 421 -12.96 6.84 -11.57
CA TYR A 421 -14.41 6.77 -11.31
C TYR A 421 -14.70 6.19 -9.91
N ASN A 422 -14.01 5.10 -9.53
CA ASN A 422 -14.10 4.55 -8.19
C ASN A 422 -13.65 5.52 -7.09
N ASP A 423 -12.55 6.26 -7.31
CA ASP A 423 -12.09 7.28 -6.36
C ASP A 423 -13.17 8.33 -6.10
N ILE A 424 -13.81 8.81 -7.17
CA ILE A 424 -14.88 9.81 -7.06
C ILE A 424 -16.05 9.26 -6.25
N LEU A 425 -16.47 8.00 -6.50
CA LEU A 425 -17.55 7.36 -5.74
C LEU A 425 -17.25 7.13 -4.25
N LYS A 426 -15.96 7.02 -3.90
CA LYS A 426 -15.55 6.90 -2.48
C LYS A 426 -15.58 8.23 -1.73
N ILE A 427 -15.41 9.34 -2.44
CA ILE A 427 -15.29 10.69 -1.85
C ILE A 427 -16.65 11.37 -1.76
N PHE A 428 -17.56 11.07 -2.67
CA PHE A 428 -18.91 11.64 -2.77
C PHE A 428 -20.00 10.60 -2.52
#